data_2fd6e4d25aac4e42675f30b10639e4b6
#
_entry.id   2fd6e4d25aac4e42675f30b10639e4b6
#
_cell.length_a   1.000
_cell.length_b   1.000
_cell.length_c   1.000
_cell.angle_alpha   90.00
_cell.angle_beta   90.00
_cell.angle_gamma   90.00
#
_symmetry.space_group_name_H-M   'P 1'
#
loop_
_entity.id
_entity.type
_entity.pdbx_description
1 polymer ?
#
loop_
_entity_poly.entity_id
_entity_poly.type
_entity_poly.pdbx_seq_one_letter_code
_entity_poly.pdbx_strand_id
1 'polypeptide(L)'
;MKIKFLTVITSLLAAAFMITSCLDDNEVETEYSSESSITSFAIKDKIETQYTEKVNGKDTTLTFTVDGTKYPFAIDQGTRHIYNVDSLPVGTDISKVVVSIKSDGIGIFIVAEDKDSLWNDTDSLNFEKPVQFKSYGDERSLWTYL
;
A
#
# COMPACT_ATOMS: atom_id res chain seq x y z
N MET A 1 -35.77 9.22 -64.01
CA MET A 1 -35.64 7.98 -63.22
C MET A 1 -34.27 7.74 -62.64
N LYS A 2 -33.25 8.47 -63.03
CA LYS A 2 -31.86 8.30 -62.47
C LYS A 2 -31.60 9.01 -61.10
N ILE A 3 -32.37 10.03 -60.77
CA ILE A 3 -32.18 10.83 -59.52
C ILE A 3 -32.72 10.08 -58.31
N LYS A 4 -33.75 9.28 -58.43
CA LYS A 4 -34.29 8.51 -57.29
C LYS A 4 -33.39 7.35 -56.79
N PHE A 5 -32.60 6.82 -57.73
CA PHE A 5 -31.67 5.73 -57.40
C PHE A 5 -30.45 6.24 -56.62
N LEU A 6 -29.98 7.44 -56.95
CA LEU A 6 -28.83 8.06 -56.25
C LEU A 6 -29.18 8.46 -54.82
N THR A 7 -30.41 8.95 -54.59
CA THR A 7 -30.89 9.33 -53.27
C THR A 7 -31.08 8.13 -52.32
N VAL A 8 -31.50 7.00 -52.88
CA VAL A 8 -31.66 5.75 -52.10
C VAL A 8 -30.29 5.19 -51.69
N ILE A 9 -29.30 5.25 -52.59
CA ILE A 9 -27.94 4.77 -52.31
C ILE A 9 -27.25 5.66 -51.27
N THR A 10 -27.43 6.98 -51.37
CA THR A 10 -26.85 7.89 -50.35
C THR A 10 -27.52 7.75 -49.00
N SER A 11 -28.83 7.49 -48.95
CA SER A 11 -29.50 7.25 -47.66
C SER A 11 -29.12 5.89 -47.06
N LEU A 12 -28.87 4.89 -47.89
CA LEU A 12 -28.40 3.57 -47.41
C LEU A 12 -26.94 3.62 -46.89
N LEU A 13 -26.10 4.43 -47.56
CA LEU A 13 -24.72 4.61 -47.12
C LEU A 13 -24.64 5.42 -45.81
N ALA A 14 -25.51 6.44 -45.63
CA ALA A 14 -25.58 7.20 -44.40
C ALA A 14 -26.10 6.35 -43.23
N ALA A 15 -27.01 5.40 -43.47
CA ALA A 15 -27.47 4.48 -42.43
C ALA A 15 -26.37 3.45 -42.00
N ALA A 16 -25.48 3.09 -42.92
CA ALA A 16 -24.38 2.17 -42.62
C ALA A 16 -23.30 2.81 -41.73
N PHE A 17 -23.14 4.15 -41.78
CA PHE A 17 -22.20 4.85 -40.91
C PHE A 17 -22.73 5.10 -39.50
N MET A 18 -24.02 4.97 -39.25
CA MET A 18 -24.61 5.15 -37.93
C MET A 18 -24.60 3.89 -37.06
N ILE A 19 -24.27 2.73 -37.62
CA ILE A 19 -24.27 1.46 -36.89
C ILE A 19 -22.89 1.18 -36.27
N THR A 20 -21.84 1.89 -36.68
CA THR A 20 -20.49 1.71 -36.13
C THR A 20 -20.17 2.58 -34.93
N SER A 21 -21.10 3.43 -34.47
CA SER A 21 -20.88 4.26 -33.29
C SER A 21 -21.58 3.74 -32.02
N CYS A 22 -22.11 2.51 -32.05
CA CYS A 22 -22.69 1.84 -30.89
C CYS A 22 -22.02 0.48 -30.63
N LEU A 23 -20.75 0.36 -30.96
CA LEU A 23 -19.83 -0.43 -30.20
C LEU A 23 -19.21 0.57 -29.18
N ASP A 24 -20.06 1.08 -28.31
CA ASP A 24 -19.61 1.36 -26.99
C ASP A 24 -19.07 0.03 -26.46
N ASP A 25 -17.77 -0.09 -26.48
CA ASP A 25 -17.09 -0.89 -25.52
C ASP A 25 -17.57 -0.34 -24.18
N ASN A 26 -18.66 -0.91 -23.68
CA ASN A 26 -18.88 -1.04 -22.26
C ASN A 26 -17.76 -1.97 -21.79
N GLU A 27 -16.50 -1.53 -21.91
CA GLU A 27 -15.58 -1.75 -20.86
C GLU A 27 -16.33 -1.17 -19.65
N VAL A 28 -16.92 -2.06 -18.87
CA VAL A 28 -17.17 -1.80 -17.48
C VAL A 28 -15.77 -1.44 -16.98
N GLU A 29 -15.42 -0.13 -17.06
CA GLU A 29 -14.39 0.41 -16.22
C GLU A 29 -14.89 0.06 -14.83
N THR A 30 -14.50 -1.11 -14.35
CA THR A 30 -14.39 -1.32 -12.93
C THR A 30 -13.45 -0.21 -12.57
N GLU A 31 -13.99 0.91 -12.06
CA GLU A 31 -13.23 1.90 -11.34
C GLU A 31 -12.62 1.18 -10.16
N TYR A 32 -11.53 0.45 -10.41
CA TYR A 32 -10.60 0.13 -9.38
C TYR A 32 -10.11 1.49 -8.92
N SER A 33 -10.31 1.78 -7.65
CA SER A 33 -9.73 2.98 -7.05
C SER A 33 -8.31 3.11 -7.58
N SER A 34 -8.04 4.16 -8.35
CA SER A 34 -6.69 4.49 -8.83
C SER A 34 -5.73 4.75 -7.66
N GLU A 35 -6.27 4.73 -6.45
CA GLU A 35 -5.61 5.00 -5.21
C GLU A 35 -5.13 3.69 -4.60
N SER A 36 -3.87 3.40 -4.79
CA SER A 36 -3.15 2.34 -4.09
C SER A 36 -2.28 2.92 -2.96
N SER A 37 -2.79 3.96 -2.31
CA SER A 37 -2.08 4.68 -1.26
C SER A 37 -2.18 3.96 0.09
N ILE A 38 -1.07 3.97 0.85
CA ILE A 38 -1.13 3.63 2.27
C ILE A 38 -1.62 4.86 3.01
N THR A 39 -2.75 4.74 3.71
CA THR A 39 -3.45 5.84 4.38
C THR A 39 -3.21 5.87 5.89
N SER A 40 -2.80 4.74 6.47
CA SER A 40 -2.48 4.64 7.89
C SER A 40 -1.43 3.59 8.15
N PHE A 41 -0.53 3.90 9.07
CA PHE A 41 0.49 2.99 9.58
C PHE A 41 0.67 3.24 11.08
N ALA A 42 0.61 2.19 11.90
CA ALA A 42 0.79 2.30 13.35
C ALA A 42 1.28 0.98 13.93
N ILE A 43 2.04 1.06 15.01
CA ILE A 43 2.35 -0.11 15.85
C ILE A 43 1.09 -0.44 16.67
N LYS A 44 0.64 -1.70 16.64
CA LYS A 44 -0.60 -2.14 17.31
C LYS A 44 -0.39 -2.38 18.80
N ASP A 45 0.76 -2.94 19.16
CA ASP A 45 0.98 -3.55 20.46
C ASP A 45 2.12 -2.91 21.23
N LYS A 46 2.28 -3.39 22.46
CA LYS A 46 3.42 -3.09 23.31
C LYS A 46 4.60 -3.93 22.87
N ILE A 47 5.77 -3.30 22.81
CA ILE A 47 7.03 -3.93 22.47
C ILE A 47 7.77 -4.23 23.78
N GLU A 48 8.05 -5.51 24.04
CA GLU A 48 8.95 -5.88 25.14
C GLU A 48 10.38 -5.66 24.69
N THR A 49 11.12 -4.94 25.51
CA THR A 49 12.46 -4.50 25.18
C THR A 49 13.41 -4.87 26.30
N GLN A 50 14.60 -5.34 25.94
CA GLN A 50 15.69 -5.63 26.86
C GLN A 50 16.88 -4.73 26.53
N TYR A 51 17.33 -4.00 27.52
CA TYR A 51 18.50 -3.15 27.43
C TYR A 51 19.53 -3.59 28.45
N THR A 52 20.75 -3.89 27.98
CA THR A 52 21.86 -4.30 28.86
C THR A 52 22.83 -3.13 29.03
N GLU A 53 23.03 -2.72 30.26
CA GLU A 53 23.97 -1.65 30.66
C GLU A 53 24.94 -2.16 31.72
N LYS A 54 26.15 -1.61 31.73
CA LYS A 54 27.13 -1.86 32.79
C LYS A 54 26.85 -0.97 33.99
N VAL A 55 26.32 -1.58 35.06
CA VAL A 55 26.13 -0.93 36.35
C VAL A 55 27.20 -1.45 37.31
N ASN A 56 28.08 -0.57 37.81
CA ASN A 56 29.18 -0.93 38.70
C ASN A 56 30.09 -2.06 38.15
N GLY A 57 30.34 -2.05 36.83
CA GLY A 57 31.20 -3.02 36.17
C GLY A 57 30.55 -4.39 35.90
N LYS A 58 29.26 -4.57 36.22
CA LYS A 58 28.49 -5.76 35.93
C LYS A 58 27.45 -5.47 34.86
N ASP A 59 27.31 -6.38 33.90
CA ASP A 59 26.26 -6.31 32.92
C ASP A 59 24.91 -6.53 33.62
N THR A 60 24.04 -5.53 33.54
CA THR A 60 22.69 -5.56 34.11
C THR A 60 21.68 -5.40 32.97
N THR A 61 20.80 -6.40 32.82
CA THR A 61 19.72 -6.34 31.81
C THR A 61 18.48 -5.78 32.48
N LEU A 62 17.98 -4.69 31.89
CA LEU A 62 16.71 -4.07 32.23
C LEU A 62 15.68 -4.50 31.20
N THR A 63 14.53 -4.98 31.66
CA THR A 63 13.38 -5.27 30.77
C THR A 63 12.34 -4.19 30.99
N PHE A 64 11.88 -3.58 29.90
CA PHE A 64 10.81 -2.60 29.92
C PHE A 64 9.89 -2.76 28.71
N THR A 65 8.73 -2.16 28.81
CA THR A 65 7.71 -2.24 27.77
C THR A 65 7.52 -0.88 27.14
N VAL A 66 7.64 -0.82 25.82
CA VAL A 66 7.36 0.37 25.02
C VAL A 66 5.95 0.26 24.46
N ASP A 67 5.11 1.24 24.75
CA ASP A 67 3.77 1.34 24.16
C ASP A 67 3.91 1.95 22.75
N GLY A 68 3.94 1.09 21.74
CA GLY A 68 4.13 1.49 20.35
C GLY A 68 3.06 2.44 19.82
N THR A 69 1.86 2.41 20.39
CA THR A 69 0.76 3.29 19.97
C THR A 69 1.01 4.77 20.26
N LYS A 70 1.98 5.09 21.10
CA LYS A 70 2.38 6.47 21.42
C LYS A 70 3.38 7.08 20.45
N TYR A 71 3.89 6.28 19.52
CA TYR A 71 4.88 6.71 18.53
C TYR A 71 4.24 6.80 17.15
N PRO A 72 3.79 7.99 16.74
CA PRO A 72 3.12 8.17 15.46
C PRO A 72 4.10 8.05 14.30
N PHE A 73 3.55 7.66 13.15
CA PHE A 73 4.27 7.61 11.89
C PHE A 73 3.75 8.69 10.95
N ALA A 74 4.64 9.23 10.15
CA ALA A 74 4.31 10.06 9.02
C ALA A 74 4.35 9.23 7.73
N ILE A 75 3.42 9.51 6.83
CA ILE A 75 3.31 8.88 5.52
C ILE A 75 3.49 9.96 4.47
N ASP A 76 4.60 9.94 3.78
CA ASP A 76 4.87 10.84 2.66
C ASP A 76 4.33 10.20 1.37
N GLN A 77 3.20 10.71 0.89
CA GLN A 77 2.55 10.23 -0.33
C GLN A 77 3.38 10.52 -1.58
N GLY A 78 4.15 11.60 -1.59
CA GLY A 78 4.96 12.01 -2.73
C GLY A 78 6.16 11.10 -2.96
N THR A 79 6.87 10.75 -1.89
CA THR A 79 8.05 9.87 -1.93
C THR A 79 7.71 8.41 -1.65
N ARG A 80 6.48 8.14 -1.19
CA ARG A 80 6.01 6.82 -0.77
C ARG A 80 6.85 6.23 0.36
N HIS A 81 7.24 7.06 1.31
CA HIS A 81 7.98 6.67 2.49
C HIS A 81 7.11 6.76 3.75
N ILE A 82 7.34 5.81 4.64
CA ILE A 82 6.75 5.78 5.98
C ILE A 82 7.89 5.87 6.97
N TYR A 83 7.82 6.79 7.92
CA TYR A 83 8.88 7.02 8.90
C TYR A 83 8.32 7.44 10.26
N ASN A 84 9.09 7.19 11.30
CA ASN A 84 8.73 7.61 12.65
C ASN A 84 8.81 9.14 12.77
N VAL A 85 7.79 9.75 13.37
CA VAL A 85 7.84 11.17 13.75
C VAL A 85 8.78 11.36 14.95
N ASP A 86 8.67 10.46 15.93
CA ASP A 86 9.50 10.44 17.12
C ASP A 86 10.30 9.14 17.20
N SER A 87 11.52 9.22 17.72
CA SER A 87 12.36 8.05 17.91
C SER A 87 11.82 7.16 19.03
N LEU A 88 11.81 5.86 18.79
CA LEU A 88 11.57 4.88 19.84
C LEU A 88 12.69 4.94 20.90
N PRO A 89 12.42 4.57 22.16
CA PRO A 89 13.43 4.50 23.20
C PRO A 89 14.60 3.61 22.78
N VAL A 90 15.81 4.01 23.21
CA VAL A 90 17.03 3.24 22.92
C VAL A 90 16.88 1.80 23.44
N GLY A 91 17.26 0.83 22.62
CA GLY A 91 17.19 -0.58 22.95
C GLY A 91 15.80 -1.21 22.71
N THR A 92 14.84 -0.49 22.10
CA THR A 92 13.56 -1.08 21.69
C THR A 92 13.81 -2.22 20.71
N ASP A 93 13.26 -3.41 20.99
CA ASP A 93 13.34 -4.56 20.11
C ASP A 93 12.36 -4.40 18.94
N ILE A 94 12.90 -4.03 17.79
CA ILE A 94 12.14 -3.84 16.55
C ILE A 94 12.18 -5.06 15.62
N SER A 95 12.70 -6.18 16.09
CA SER A 95 12.80 -7.42 15.29
C SER A 95 11.47 -8.16 15.12
N LYS A 96 10.48 -7.86 15.98
CA LYS A 96 9.17 -8.52 15.99
C LYS A 96 8.07 -7.54 16.37
N VAL A 97 7.74 -6.65 15.47
CA VAL A 97 6.72 -5.60 15.71
C VAL A 97 5.46 -5.92 14.94
N VAL A 98 4.33 -5.90 15.63
CA VAL A 98 3.02 -6.02 14.98
C VAL A 98 2.50 -4.64 14.63
N VAL A 99 2.16 -4.45 13.36
CA VAL A 99 1.70 -3.17 12.83
C VAL A 99 0.27 -3.26 12.30
N SER A 100 -0.40 -2.13 12.25
CA SER A 100 -1.66 -1.95 11.53
C SER A 100 -1.39 -1.07 10.32
N ILE A 101 -1.76 -1.56 9.15
CA ILE A 101 -1.60 -0.82 7.89
C ILE A 101 -2.97 -0.73 7.24
N LYS A 102 -3.35 0.46 6.78
CA LYS A 102 -4.55 0.67 5.97
C LYS A 102 -4.16 1.23 4.61
N SER A 103 -4.84 0.78 3.59
CA SER A 103 -4.66 1.21 2.21
C SER A 103 -6.03 1.43 1.56
N ASP A 104 -6.10 2.32 0.61
CA ASP A 104 -7.27 2.48 -0.27
C ASP A 104 -7.31 1.40 -1.35
N GLY A 105 -6.20 0.64 -1.49
CA GLY A 105 -6.12 -0.48 -2.42
C GLY A 105 -6.83 -1.75 -1.93
N ILE A 106 -6.83 -2.76 -2.78
CA ILE A 106 -7.48 -4.06 -2.55
C ILE A 106 -6.64 -5.02 -1.69
N GLY A 107 -5.37 -4.72 -1.45
CA GLY A 107 -4.49 -5.56 -0.65
C GLY A 107 -3.11 -4.97 -0.45
N ILE A 108 -2.46 -5.42 0.61
CA ILE A 108 -1.10 -5.03 0.96
C ILE A 108 -0.23 -6.28 0.96
N PHE A 109 0.93 -6.20 0.33
CA PHE A 109 1.91 -7.29 0.27
C PHE A 109 3.25 -6.80 0.82
N ILE A 110 3.93 -7.68 1.53
CA ILE A 110 5.30 -7.48 1.96
C ILE A 110 6.22 -7.94 0.83
N VAL A 111 7.16 -7.10 0.44
CA VAL A 111 8.15 -7.41 -0.59
C VAL A 111 9.27 -8.24 0.03
N ALA A 112 9.50 -9.43 -0.51
CA ALA A 112 10.60 -10.28 -0.16
C ALA A 112 11.43 -10.62 -1.40
N GLU A 113 12.70 -11.05 -1.21
CA GLU A 113 13.61 -11.36 -2.31
C GLU A 113 13.07 -12.45 -3.23
N ASP A 114 12.45 -13.49 -2.67
CA ASP A 114 11.97 -14.65 -3.43
C ASP A 114 10.52 -14.49 -3.89
N LYS A 115 9.65 -14.00 -3.02
CA LYS A 115 8.22 -13.91 -3.30
C LYS A 115 7.52 -12.93 -2.37
N ASP A 116 6.74 -12.02 -2.97
CA ASP A 116 5.85 -11.15 -2.21
C ASP A 116 4.79 -11.98 -1.47
N SER A 117 4.55 -11.65 -0.21
CA SER A 117 3.55 -12.32 0.63
C SER A 117 2.43 -11.36 1.03
N LEU A 118 1.18 -11.85 1.00
CA LEU A 118 0.05 -11.07 1.48
C LEU A 118 0.27 -10.76 2.97
N TRP A 119 0.22 -9.46 3.31
CA TRP A 119 0.35 -9.02 4.68
C TRP A 119 -0.92 -9.34 5.48
N ASN A 120 -0.72 -9.81 6.70
CA ASN A 120 -1.77 -10.05 7.67
C ASN A 120 -1.49 -9.19 8.91
N ASP A 121 -2.51 -8.54 9.44
CA ASP A 121 -2.41 -7.61 10.56
C ASP A 121 -2.10 -8.26 11.93
N THR A 122 -1.91 -9.57 11.95
CA THR A 122 -1.43 -10.35 13.09
C THR A 122 0.03 -10.75 12.97
N ASP A 123 0.63 -10.55 11.79
CA ASP A 123 2.01 -10.95 11.56
C ASP A 123 2.99 -9.91 12.15
N SER A 124 4.06 -10.40 12.74
CA SER A 124 5.15 -9.54 13.19
C SER A 124 6.14 -9.28 12.07
N LEU A 125 6.62 -8.05 12.00
CA LEU A 125 7.62 -7.59 11.03
C LEU A 125 8.93 -7.24 11.72
N ASN A 126 10.04 -7.47 11.01
CA ASN A 126 11.36 -7.08 11.46
C ASN A 126 11.74 -5.74 10.81
N PHE A 127 11.86 -4.71 11.62
CA PHE A 127 12.24 -3.35 11.21
C PHE A 127 13.71 -3.00 11.48
N GLU A 128 14.57 -3.97 11.76
CA GLU A 128 16.04 -3.75 11.82
C GLU A 128 16.61 -3.32 10.46
N LYS A 129 15.84 -3.57 9.39
CA LYS A 129 16.11 -3.14 8.02
C LYS A 129 14.85 -2.49 7.44
N PRO A 130 15.00 -1.63 6.44
CA PRO A 130 13.85 -1.07 5.73
C PRO A 130 12.93 -2.17 5.21
N VAL A 131 11.62 -2.05 5.46
CA VAL A 131 10.60 -3.00 4.99
C VAL A 131 9.84 -2.36 3.84
N GLN A 132 9.66 -3.09 2.77
CA GLN A 132 8.93 -2.62 1.61
C GLN A 132 7.56 -3.27 1.53
N PHE A 133 6.56 -2.46 1.20
CA PHE A 133 5.20 -2.88 1.00
C PHE A 133 4.74 -2.54 -0.41
N LYS A 134 3.93 -3.40 -1.01
CA LYS A 134 3.18 -3.10 -2.23
C LYS A 134 1.71 -2.99 -1.88
N SER A 135 1.10 -1.87 -2.21
CA SER A 135 -0.34 -1.72 -2.21
C SER A 135 -0.85 -1.96 -3.64
N TYR A 136 -1.89 -2.76 -3.77
CA TYR A 136 -2.52 -3.06 -5.04
C TYR A 136 -3.83 -2.30 -5.15
N GLY A 137 -3.90 -1.46 -6.17
CA GLY A 137 -5.10 -0.85 -6.70
C GLY A 137 -5.14 -1.12 -8.20
N ASP A 138 -5.59 -0.18 -8.98
CA ASP A 138 -5.51 -0.20 -10.44
C ASP A 138 -4.05 -0.17 -10.90
N GLU A 139 -3.23 0.62 -10.21
CA GLU A 139 -1.77 0.60 -10.35
C GLU A 139 -1.09 0.06 -9.09
N ARG A 140 0.06 -0.59 -9.30
CA ARG A 140 0.87 -1.11 -8.18
C ARG A 140 1.71 0.01 -7.58
N SER A 141 1.56 0.27 -6.30
CA SER A 141 2.40 1.22 -5.57
C SER A 141 3.36 0.52 -4.64
N LEU A 142 4.64 0.85 -4.74
CA LEU A 142 5.69 0.37 -3.85
C LEU A 142 5.93 1.40 -2.74
N TRP A 143 5.85 0.97 -1.50
CA TRP A 143 6.05 1.77 -0.31
C TRP A 143 7.24 1.25 0.49
N THR A 144 8.02 2.13 1.09
CA THR A 144 9.17 1.75 1.90
C THR A 144 9.04 2.36 3.29
N TYR A 145 9.17 1.54 4.31
CA TYR A 145 9.42 1.97 5.66
C TYR A 145 10.93 2.19 5.84
N LEU A 146 11.33 3.38 6.32
CA LEU A 146 12.71 3.79 6.57
C LEU A 146 12.98 3.92 8.06
#